data_e31dc6398e25d3da8628b62ab25e465c
#
_entry.id   e31dc6398e25d3da8628b62ab25e465c
#
_cell.length_a   1.000
_cell.length_b   1.000
_cell.length_c   1.000
_cell.angle_alpha   90.00
_cell.angle_beta   90.00
_cell.angle_gamma   90.00
#
_symmetry.space_group_name_H-M   'P 1'
#
loop_
_entity.id
_entity.type
_entity.pdbx_description
1 polymer ?
#
loop_
_entity_poly.entity_id
_entity_poly.type
_entity_poly.pdbx_seq_one_letter_code
_entity_poly.pdbx_strand_id
1 'polypeptide(L)'
;MALFRSRTRTDPAPRVGRTRYLVSTSGHPNYGDELITRAWLDFLAEREPESVVWLDCPHPGRSAHLFADTHPNLRTTSTLWELAMGSETHDPVADAARIARLVRDLGSPRFDEGLLTLRGADSLHLLGGGYVNSMWHDNLGLVSAAAEIRRAFDVPVFATGQGLMPLDDAHRGWLTDQFATFSHVEARDEPSAEITKTHRENDDAFLALALPRPVFAEDDAPERMVLVQGDLLAWSDEEATESIRSFAGASGAAEVGFAEAIPPDDLRYANLMPDARAYSFGQLWHDGLPARAGQRWLTTRFHAHLLAAAAGAAGTVIAGQPGYYDVKHASLLELGTGWNVVPAGTDLSSPEARPTVDPAFPKKVKQLAARKKALADRLYE
;
A
#
# COMPACT_ATOMS: atom_id res chain seq x y z
N MET A 1 -27.50 27.78 39.23
CA MET A 1 -27.83 28.31 37.87
C MET A 1 -26.59 28.98 37.32
N ALA A 2 -25.75 28.23 36.63
CA ALA A 2 -24.48 28.70 36.07
C ALA A 2 -24.67 28.92 34.56
N LEU A 3 -24.53 30.18 34.16
CA LEU A 3 -24.64 30.65 32.79
C LEU A 3 -23.48 30.07 31.95
N PHE A 4 -23.78 29.16 31.04
CA PHE A 4 -22.87 28.83 29.94
C PHE A 4 -22.74 30.09 29.05
N ARG A 5 -21.60 30.78 29.15
CA ARG A 5 -21.21 31.78 28.16
C ARG A 5 -20.88 31.06 26.87
N SER A 6 -21.66 31.28 25.83
CA SER A 6 -21.33 30.99 24.45
C SER A 6 -19.96 31.61 24.15
N ARG A 7 -18.92 30.81 24.01
CA ARG A 7 -17.66 31.23 23.38
C ARG A 7 -17.98 31.45 21.90
N THR A 8 -18.02 32.70 21.48
CA THR A 8 -17.91 33.04 20.05
C THR A 8 -16.65 32.38 19.50
N ARG A 9 -16.85 31.48 18.60
CA ARG A 9 -15.77 30.78 17.90
C ARG A 9 -15.02 31.85 17.10
N THR A 10 -13.79 32.17 17.51
CA THR A 10 -12.87 32.98 16.71
C THR A 10 -12.56 32.23 15.45
N ASP A 11 -12.62 32.92 14.30
CA ASP A 11 -12.14 32.36 13.03
C ASP A 11 -10.73 31.74 13.20
N PRO A 12 -10.47 30.60 12.58
CA PRO A 12 -9.14 29.99 12.65
C PRO A 12 -8.08 31.00 12.20
N ALA A 13 -6.93 30.99 12.87
CA ALA A 13 -5.78 31.81 12.49
C ALA A 13 -5.47 31.65 10.99
N PRO A 14 -4.99 32.70 10.30
CA PRO A 14 -4.69 32.62 8.87
C PRO A 14 -3.76 31.43 8.62
N ARG A 15 -4.18 30.55 7.70
CA ARG A 15 -3.42 29.36 7.35
C ARG A 15 -2.11 29.76 6.68
N VAL A 16 -1.01 29.42 7.31
CA VAL A 16 0.31 29.47 6.70
C VAL A 16 0.52 28.12 6.02
N GLY A 17 0.46 28.08 4.69
CA GLY A 17 0.61 26.86 3.90
C GLY A 17 -0.69 26.07 3.66
N ARG A 18 -0.63 25.14 2.70
CA ARG A 18 -1.73 24.20 2.35
C ARG A 18 -1.84 23.08 3.39
N THR A 19 -3.02 22.52 3.55
CA THR A 19 -3.25 21.32 4.37
C THR A 19 -3.54 20.14 3.44
N ARG A 20 -2.67 19.14 3.43
CA ARG A 20 -2.82 17.89 2.68
C ARG A 20 -3.21 16.77 3.63
N TYR A 21 -4.24 16.03 3.29
CA TYR A 21 -4.72 14.93 4.12
C TYR A 21 -4.58 13.61 3.36
N LEU A 22 -3.71 12.73 3.84
CA LEU A 22 -3.43 11.42 3.27
C LEU A 22 -4.10 10.33 4.10
N VAL A 23 -4.65 9.32 3.45
CA VAL A 23 -5.17 8.10 4.08
C VAL A 23 -4.39 6.90 3.58
N SER A 24 -3.85 6.11 4.49
CA SER A 24 -3.02 4.95 4.18
C SER A 24 -3.21 3.85 5.23
N THR A 25 -2.85 2.61 4.90
CA THR A 25 -2.80 1.50 5.85
C THR A 25 -1.48 1.42 6.63
N SER A 26 -0.71 2.49 6.69
CA SER A 26 0.61 2.52 7.32
C SER A 26 0.60 2.40 8.85
N GLY A 27 1.78 2.07 9.40
CA GLY A 27 1.98 1.80 10.82
C GLY A 27 1.61 0.38 11.24
N HIS A 28 1.08 -0.43 10.33
CA HIS A 28 1.03 -1.88 10.42
C HIS A 28 2.13 -2.38 9.50
N PRO A 29 3.31 -2.75 10.04
CA PRO A 29 4.51 -2.86 9.22
C PRO A 29 4.33 -3.85 8.07
N ASN A 30 4.10 -3.28 6.89
CA ASN A 30 4.06 -3.96 5.60
C ASN A 30 4.91 -3.13 4.65
N TYR A 31 6.09 -3.62 4.32
CA TYR A 31 7.11 -2.88 3.57
C TYR A 31 6.56 -2.17 2.33
N GLY A 32 5.65 -2.83 1.57
CA GLY A 32 5.09 -2.24 0.36
C GLY A 32 4.19 -1.02 0.63
N ASP A 33 3.29 -1.14 1.59
CA ASP A 33 2.36 -0.06 1.94
C ASP A 33 3.10 1.11 2.63
N GLU A 34 4.12 0.78 3.45
CA GLU A 34 4.98 1.79 4.06
C GLU A 34 5.83 2.52 3.01
N LEU A 35 6.36 1.82 1.99
CA LEU A 35 7.09 2.41 0.88
C LEU A 35 6.22 3.38 0.07
N ILE A 36 4.98 3.01 -0.21
CA ILE A 36 4.01 3.88 -0.88
C ILE A 36 3.79 5.15 -0.07
N THR A 37 3.51 5.01 1.23
CA THR A 37 3.27 6.16 2.11
C THR A 37 4.49 7.07 2.17
N ARG A 38 5.69 6.51 2.34
CA ARG A 38 6.94 7.26 2.34
C ARG A 38 7.14 8.03 1.03
N ALA A 39 6.86 7.41 -0.11
CA ALA A 39 7.02 8.06 -1.41
C ALA A 39 6.13 9.29 -1.56
N TRP A 40 4.87 9.22 -1.13
CA TRP A 40 3.98 10.37 -1.16
C TRP A 40 4.39 11.47 -0.17
N LEU A 41 4.89 11.10 1.01
CA LEU A 41 5.40 12.06 1.99
C LEU A 41 6.69 12.74 1.49
N ASP A 42 7.64 11.99 0.93
CA ASP A 42 8.87 12.54 0.34
C ASP A 42 8.54 13.45 -0.87
N PHE A 43 7.59 13.05 -1.72
CA PHE A 43 7.11 13.88 -2.83
C PHE A 43 6.55 15.22 -2.34
N LEU A 44 5.68 15.19 -1.30
CA LEU A 44 5.11 16.41 -0.73
C LEU A 44 6.16 17.27 -0.02
N ALA A 45 7.15 16.66 0.63
CA ALA A 45 8.26 17.39 1.24
C ALA A 45 9.11 18.15 0.20
N GLU A 46 9.30 17.56 -0.97
CA GLU A 46 10.00 18.22 -2.09
C GLU A 46 9.13 19.32 -2.72
N ARG A 47 7.84 19.03 -2.94
CA ARG A 47 6.94 19.90 -3.70
C ARG A 47 6.35 21.04 -2.88
N GLU A 48 5.97 20.79 -1.62
CA GLU A 48 5.25 21.70 -0.74
C GLU A 48 5.79 21.63 0.72
N PRO A 49 7.08 21.95 0.98
CA PRO A 49 7.68 21.78 2.30
C PRO A 49 7.00 22.58 3.41
N GLU A 50 6.30 23.66 3.05
CA GLU A 50 5.56 24.52 4.00
C GLU A 50 4.13 24.03 4.27
N SER A 51 3.65 23.01 3.55
CA SER A 51 2.33 22.44 3.79
C SER A 51 2.29 21.68 5.12
N VAL A 52 1.11 21.56 5.71
CA VAL A 52 0.84 20.65 6.81
C VAL A 52 0.30 19.35 6.20
N VAL A 53 0.97 18.24 6.42
CA VAL A 53 0.53 16.93 5.94
C VAL A 53 -0.03 16.12 7.11
N TRP A 54 -1.31 15.77 7.02
CA TRP A 54 -1.94 14.81 7.91
C TRP A 54 -1.93 13.42 7.29
N LEU A 55 -1.40 12.45 8.02
CA LEU A 55 -1.46 11.04 7.66
C LEU A 55 -2.45 10.33 8.58
N ASP A 56 -3.59 9.94 8.02
CA ASP A 56 -4.62 9.15 8.70
C ASP A 56 -4.35 7.67 8.44
N CYS A 57 -4.07 6.93 9.49
CA CYS A 57 -3.65 5.54 9.41
C CYS A 57 -4.06 4.75 10.66
N PRO A 58 -4.09 3.39 10.61
CA PRO A 58 -4.54 2.58 11.74
C PRO A 58 -3.65 2.71 12.99
N HIS A 59 -2.37 3.02 12.82
CA HIS A 59 -1.41 3.09 13.91
C HIS A 59 -0.57 4.37 13.89
N PRO A 60 -1.17 5.55 14.17
CA PRO A 60 -0.52 6.86 14.01
C PRO A 60 0.76 7.01 14.84
N GLY A 61 0.83 6.42 16.04
CA GLY A 61 2.03 6.46 16.86
C GLY A 61 3.23 5.74 16.23
N ARG A 62 3.00 4.57 15.59
CA ARG A 62 4.06 3.85 14.87
C ARG A 62 4.47 4.60 13.61
N SER A 63 3.50 5.10 12.85
CA SER A 63 3.74 5.89 11.64
C SER A 63 4.52 7.16 11.92
N ALA A 64 4.29 7.84 13.05
CA ALA A 64 5.05 9.02 13.45
C ALA A 64 6.55 8.72 13.65
N HIS A 65 6.89 7.53 14.16
CA HIS A 65 8.30 7.10 14.24
C HIS A 65 8.87 6.68 12.89
N LEU A 66 8.09 5.90 12.12
CA LEU A 66 8.55 5.33 10.85
C LEU A 66 8.84 6.41 9.79
N PHE A 67 8.06 7.50 9.79
CA PHE A 67 8.16 8.60 8.82
C PHE A 67 8.75 9.89 9.38
N ALA A 68 9.45 9.83 10.52
CA ALA A 68 9.99 11.01 11.19
C ALA A 68 10.97 11.84 10.33
N ASP A 69 11.60 11.22 9.34
CA ASP A 69 12.59 11.83 8.44
C ASP A 69 12.03 12.18 7.05
N THR A 70 10.71 12.20 6.89
CA THR A 70 10.05 12.48 5.61
C THR A 70 9.62 13.95 5.52
N HIS A 71 8.34 14.26 5.71
CA HIS A 71 7.84 15.63 5.58
C HIS A 71 8.01 16.44 6.88
N PRO A 72 8.57 17.68 6.84
CA PRO A 72 8.88 18.46 8.04
C PRO A 72 7.67 18.81 8.92
N ASN A 73 6.48 18.94 8.31
CA ASN A 73 5.25 19.27 9.02
C ASN A 73 4.26 18.09 9.03
N LEU A 74 4.77 16.85 9.10
CA LEU A 74 3.95 15.66 9.20
C LEU A 74 3.21 15.62 10.55
N ARG A 75 1.94 15.28 10.48
CA ARG A 75 1.07 14.95 11.63
C ARG A 75 0.36 13.63 11.36
N THR A 76 0.15 12.83 12.38
CA THR A 76 -0.50 11.53 12.27
C THR A 76 -1.82 11.50 13.05
N THR A 77 -2.80 10.79 12.53
CA THR A 77 -4.13 10.59 13.15
C THR A 77 -4.72 9.25 12.71
N SER A 78 -5.79 8.82 13.35
CA SER A 78 -6.59 7.64 12.98
C SER A 78 -8.07 7.99 12.78
N THR A 79 -8.40 9.23 12.47
CA THR A 79 -9.77 9.74 12.47
C THR A 79 -10.70 8.97 11.53
N LEU A 80 -10.34 8.82 10.24
CA LEU A 80 -11.15 8.09 9.27
C LEU A 80 -11.07 6.58 9.50
N TRP A 81 -9.91 6.07 9.90
CA TRP A 81 -9.76 4.66 10.24
C TRP A 81 -10.64 4.25 11.42
N GLU A 82 -10.64 5.02 12.51
CA GLU A 82 -11.50 4.76 13.65
C GLU A 82 -12.99 4.93 13.32
N LEU A 83 -13.32 5.88 12.44
CA LEU A 83 -14.69 6.07 11.98
C LEU A 83 -15.18 4.89 11.14
N ALA A 84 -14.34 4.34 10.27
CA ALA A 84 -14.63 3.15 9.47
C ALA A 84 -14.72 1.89 10.34
N MET A 85 -13.69 1.64 11.18
CA MET A 85 -13.63 0.49 12.09
C MET A 85 -14.69 0.52 13.20
N GLY A 86 -15.31 1.65 13.46
CA GLY A 86 -16.43 1.78 14.41
C GLY A 86 -17.77 1.29 13.86
N SER A 87 -17.76 0.47 12.81
CA SER A 87 -18.95 -0.21 12.28
C SER A 87 -19.52 -1.20 13.32
N GLU A 88 -20.83 -1.19 13.46
CA GLU A 88 -21.54 -2.19 14.27
C GLU A 88 -22.11 -3.32 13.37
N THR A 89 -22.25 -3.04 12.09
CA THR A 89 -22.87 -3.95 11.12
C THR A 89 -21.86 -4.75 10.32
N HIS A 90 -20.62 -4.25 10.23
CA HIS A 90 -19.57 -4.74 9.32
C HIS A 90 -20.02 -4.80 7.85
N ASP A 91 -21.04 -3.99 7.52
CA ASP A 91 -21.56 -3.83 6.16
C ASP A 91 -21.42 -2.37 5.74
N PRO A 92 -20.56 -2.06 4.75
CA PRO A 92 -20.27 -0.68 4.36
C PRO A 92 -21.49 0.06 3.79
N VAL A 93 -22.46 -0.65 3.20
CA VAL A 93 -23.69 -0.06 2.65
C VAL A 93 -24.63 0.33 3.80
N ALA A 94 -24.83 -0.55 4.77
CA ALA A 94 -25.65 -0.27 5.95
C ALA A 94 -25.03 0.86 6.80
N ASP A 95 -23.71 0.93 6.87
CA ASP A 95 -22.99 1.95 7.65
C ASP A 95 -22.87 3.31 6.96
N ALA A 96 -23.11 3.40 5.66
CA ALA A 96 -22.89 4.63 4.88
C ALA A 96 -23.67 5.85 5.47
N ALA A 97 -24.90 5.63 5.94
CA ALA A 97 -25.71 6.68 6.55
C ALA A 97 -25.12 7.16 7.91
N ARG A 98 -24.60 6.22 8.71
CA ARG A 98 -23.92 6.53 9.98
C ARG A 98 -22.67 7.36 9.72
N ILE A 99 -21.83 6.93 8.80
CA ILE A 99 -20.59 7.62 8.41
C ILE A 99 -20.92 9.04 7.91
N ALA A 100 -21.88 9.16 6.98
CA ALA A 100 -22.29 10.44 6.42
C ALA A 100 -22.80 11.41 7.50
N ARG A 101 -23.60 10.91 8.45
CA ARG A 101 -24.07 11.73 9.58
C ARG A 101 -22.91 12.21 10.46
N LEU A 102 -21.99 11.34 10.87
CA LEU A 102 -20.83 11.72 11.70
C LEU A 102 -19.93 12.73 10.98
N VAL A 103 -19.72 12.54 9.68
CA VAL A 103 -18.92 13.47 8.87
C VAL A 103 -19.58 14.85 8.78
N ARG A 104 -20.93 14.94 8.64
CA ARG A 104 -21.65 16.21 8.48
C ARG A 104 -21.96 16.93 9.76
N ASP A 105 -22.43 16.20 10.77
CA ASP A 105 -23.09 16.84 11.90
C ASP A 105 -22.13 17.15 13.06
N LEU A 106 -21.01 16.41 13.15
CA LEU A 106 -20.15 16.41 14.35
C LEU A 106 -20.93 15.94 15.60
N GLY A 107 -20.38 16.21 16.76
CA GLY A 107 -21.00 15.85 18.05
C GLY A 107 -20.50 14.54 18.63
N SER A 108 -19.44 13.96 18.03
CA SER A 108 -18.69 12.88 18.61
C SER A 108 -17.27 13.36 18.91
N PRO A 109 -16.93 13.65 20.18
CA PRO A 109 -15.61 14.18 20.55
C PRO A 109 -14.43 13.35 20.07
N ARG A 110 -14.68 12.06 19.81
CA ARG A 110 -13.68 11.12 19.27
C ARG A 110 -13.20 11.50 17.87
N PHE A 111 -14.09 12.08 17.04
CA PHE A 111 -13.82 12.36 15.62
C PHE A 111 -13.78 13.85 15.29
N ASP A 112 -14.41 14.70 16.09
CA ASP A 112 -14.73 16.08 15.73
C ASP A 112 -13.50 16.91 15.33
N GLU A 113 -12.40 16.84 16.08
CA GLU A 113 -11.20 17.64 15.79
C GLU A 113 -10.52 17.18 14.47
N GLY A 114 -10.45 15.87 14.25
CA GLY A 114 -9.93 15.31 13.00
C GLY A 114 -10.81 15.65 11.80
N LEU A 115 -12.13 15.54 11.96
CA LEU A 115 -13.10 15.89 10.91
C LEU A 115 -13.10 17.40 10.60
N LEU A 116 -12.92 18.27 11.61
CA LEU A 116 -12.77 19.71 11.37
C LEU A 116 -11.51 20.04 10.58
N THR A 117 -10.41 19.35 10.88
CA THR A 117 -9.18 19.46 10.11
C THR A 117 -9.40 19.02 8.65
N LEU A 118 -10.04 17.88 8.46
CA LEU A 118 -10.30 17.31 7.14
C LEU A 118 -11.24 18.16 6.29
N ARG A 119 -12.32 18.71 6.87
CA ARG A 119 -13.26 19.61 6.18
C ARG A 119 -12.58 20.87 5.63
N GLY A 120 -11.50 21.27 6.28
CA GLY A 120 -10.74 22.42 5.87
C GLY A 120 -9.45 22.08 5.10
N ALA A 121 -9.24 20.85 4.71
CA ALA A 121 -8.07 20.46 3.92
C ALA A 121 -8.18 20.93 2.46
N ASP A 122 -7.03 21.20 1.86
CA ASP A 122 -6.95 21.57 0.44
C ASP A 122 -7.04 20.34 -0.48
N SER A 123 -6.81 19.13 0.07
CA SER A 123 -7.09 17.86 -0.59
C SER A 123 -7.14 16.71 0.42
N LEU A 124 -7.92 15.68 0.08
CA LEU A 124 -7.92 14.35 0.69
C LEU A 124 -7.43 13.33 -0.34
N HIS A 125 -6.43 12.53 0.01
CA HIS A 125 -5.87 11.53 -0.89
C HIS A 125 -5.84 10.15 -0.23
N LEU A 126 -6.62 9.22 -0.77
CA LEU A 126 -6.59 7.80 -0.44
C LEU A 126 -5.45 7.16 -1.23
N LEU A 127 -4.35 6.84 -0.54
CA LEU A 127 -3.15 6.29 -1.16
C LEU A 127 -3.38 4.87 -1.66
N GLY A 128 -2.58 4.46 -2.64
CA GLY A 128 -2.62 3.15 -3.24
C GLY A 128 -2.36 2.02 -2.26
N GLY A 129 -2.82 0.86 -2.64
CA GLY A 129 -2.67 -0.36 -1.86
C GLY A 129 -3.75 -1.38 -2.19
N GLY A 130 -3.75 -2.47 -1.46
CA GLY A 130 -4.74 -3.53 -1.61
C GLY A 130 -5.54 -3.76 -0.33
N TYR A 131 -5.87 -2.71 0.40
CA TYR A 131 -6.57 -2.78 1.68
C TYR A 131 -8.05 -2.38 1.61
N VAL A 132 -8.50 -1.78 0.52
CA VAL A 132 -9.92 -1.43 0.26
C VAL A 132 -10.55 -2.58 -0.53
N ASN A 133 -11.06 -3.60 0.16
CA ASN A 133 -11.65 -4.78 -0.48
C ASN A 133 -12.55 -5.57 0.51
N SER A 134 -13.21 -6.63 0.05
CA SER A 134 -14.11 -7.43 0.87
C SER A 134 -13.43 -8.42 1.84
N MET A 135 -12.10 -8.52 1.87
CA MET A 135 -11.41 -9.22 2.97
C MET A 135 -11.46 -8.41 4.27
N TRP A 136 -11.57 -7.10 4.14
CA TRP A 136 -11.66 -6.14 5.24
C TRP A 136 -12.81 -5.16 4.97
N HIS A 137 -14.05 -5.63 5.12
CA HIS A 137 -15.26 -4.88 4.77
C HIS A 137 -15.30 -3.47 5.38
N ASP A 138 -14.87 -3.33 6.63
CA ASP A 138 -14.86 -2.04 7.32
C ASP A 138 -13.99 -0.99 6.62
N ASN A 139 -12.93 -1.41 5.91
CA ASN A 139 -12.08 -0.49 5.15
C ASN A 139 -12.82 0.21 3.99
N LEU A 140 -13.90 -0.39 3.48
CA LEU A 140 -14.77 0.26 2.48
C LEU A 140 -15.43 1.53 3.05
N GLY A 141 -15.56 1.63 4.37
CA GLY A 141 -16.02 2.81 5.08
C GLY A 141 -15.13 4.04 4.87
N LEU A 142 -13.82 3.85 4.62
CA LEU A 142 -12.90 4.94 4.27
C LEU A 142 -13.31 5.64 2.98
N VAL A 143 -13.73 4.88 1.96
CA VAL A 143 -14.22 5.43 0.69
C VAL A 143 -15.52 6.17 0.89
N SER A 144 -16.43 5.62 1.73
CA SER A 144 -17.70 6.29 2.09
C SER A 144 -17.45 7.64 2.76
N ALA A 145 -16.54 7.69 3.73
CA ALA A 145 -16.19 8.92 4.43
C ALA A 145 -15.57 9.96 3.49
N ALA A 146 -14.64 9.53 2.63
CA ALA A 146 -14.01 10.40 1.63
C ALA A 146 -15.03 10.95 0.62
N ALA A 147 -15.95 10.11 0.14
CA ALA A 147 -17.04 10.53 -0.74
C ALA A 147 -17.94 11.58 -0.07
N GLU A 148 -18.25 11.40 1.21
CA GLU A 148 -19.08 12.36 1.96
C GLU A 148 -18.35 13.69 2.19
N ILE A 149 -17.05 13.66 2.49
CA ILE A 149 -16.22 14.87 2.57
C ILE A 149 -16.27 15.65 1.26
N ARG A 150 -16.15 14.95 0.12
CA ARG A 150 -16.25 15.57 -1.21
C ARG A 150 -17.61 16.21 -1.44
N ARG A 151 -18.70 15.48 -1.11
CA ARG A 151 -20.08 15.95 -1.35
C ARG A 151 -20.46 17.13 -0.45
N ALA A 152 -20.09 17.09 0.84
CA ALA A 152 -20.55 18.02 1.83
C ALA A 152 -19.68 19.28 1.95
N PHE A 153 -18.39 19.19 1.63
CA PHE A 153 -17.43 20.27 1.90
C PHE A 153 -16.60 20.68 0.68
N ASP A 154 -16.85 20.06 -0.48
CA ASP A 154 -16.18 20.34 -1.76
C ASP A 154 -14.63 20.19 -1.72
N VAL A 155 -14.11 19.44 -0.74
CA VAL A 155 -12.69 19.11 -0.66
C VAL A 155 -12.33 18.20 -1.83
N PRO A 156 -11.31 18.52 -2.66
CA PRO A 156 -10.84 17.62 -3.70
C PRO A 156 -10.39 16.28 -3.13
N VAL A 157 -10.94 15.18 -3.65
CA VAL A 157 -10.60 13.81 -3.19
C VAL A 157 -9.94 13.05 -4.31
N PHE A 158 -8.78 12.47 -4.00
CA PHE A 158 -8.01 11.64 -4.92
C PHE A 158 -7.93 10.20 -4.39
N ALA A 159 -7.86 9.23 -5.30
CA ALA A 159 -7.49 7.86 -5.01
C ALA A 159 -6.53 7.38 -6.11
N THR A 160 -5.35 6.91 -5.74
CA THR A 160 -4.34 6.45 -6.71
C THR A 160 -3.95 5.01 -6.44
N GLY A 161 -3.50 4.28 -7.45
CA GLY A 161 -2.96 2.94 -7.33
C GLY A 161 -3.86 1.93 -6.61
N GLN A 162 -5.19 2.06 -6.69
CA GLN A 162 -6.14 1.23 -5.96
C GLN A 162 -6.18 -0.20 -6.49
N GLY A 163 -6.06 -1.18 -5.58
CA GLY A 163 -6.34 -2.59 -5.82
C GLY A 163 -7.52 -3.05 -4.97
N LEU A 164 -8.68 -3.25 -5.60
CA LEU A 164 -9.96 -3.43 -4.92
C LEU A 164 -10.41 -4.89 -4.78
N MET A 165 -9.60 -5.82 -5.33
CA MET A 165 -9.98 -7.24 -5.32
C MET A 165 -9.45 -7.97 -4.08
N PRO A 166 -10.21 -8.98 -3.56
CA PRO A 166 -11.55 -9.38 -4.00
C PRO A 166 -12.62 -8.40 -3.54
N LEU A 167 -13.69 -8.28 -4.32
CA LEU A 167 -14.83 -7.45 -3.97
C LEU A 167 -16.12 -8.21 -4.20
N ASP A 168 -16.96 -8.28 -3.17
CA ASP A 168 -18.26 -8.91 -3.22
C ASP A 168 -19.18 -8.20 -4.21
N ASP A 169 -19.95 -8.95 -4.98
CA ASP A 169 -20.85 -8.39 -5.99
C ASP A 169 -21.88 -7.42 -5.40
N ALA A 170 -22.30 -7.67 -4.15
CA ALA A 170 -23.23 -6.80 -3.43
C ALA A 170 -22.68 -5.37 -3.21
N HIS A 171 -21.36 -5.21 -3.13
CA HIS A 171 -20.72 -3.92 -2.86
C HIS A 171 -20.27 -3.19 -4.14
N ARG A 172 -20.22 -3.87 -5.30
CA ARG A 172 -19.65 -3.30 -6.55
C ARG A 172 -20.35 -2.02 -6.97
N GLY A 173 -21.66 -2.05 -7.13
CA GLY A 173 -22.42 -0.87 -7.56
C GLY A 173 -22.29 0.30 -6.60
N TRP A 174 -22.41 0.02 -5.30
CA TRP A 174 -22.27 1.04 -4.27
C TRP A 174 -20.86 1.67 -4.28
N LEU A 175 -19.81 0.85 -4.36
CA LEU A 175 -18.43 1.34 -4.38
C LEU A 175 -18.14 2.16 -5.65
N THR A 176 -18.68 1.75 -6.80
CA THR A 176 -18.63 2.54 -8.05
C THR A 176 -19.23 3.93 -7.85
N ASP A 177 -20.40 4.04 -7.21
CA ASP A 177 -21.06 5.32 -6.94
C ASP A 177 -20.27 6.19 -5.96
N GLN A 178 -19.56 5.58 -4.98
CA GLN A 178 -18.68 6.34 -4.10
C GLN A 178 -17.50 6.93 -4.89
N PHE A 179 -16.76 6.13 -5.65
CA PHE A 179 -15.62 6.59 -6.44
C PHE A 179 -15.99 7.61 -7.52
N ALA A 180 -17.20 7.54 -8.08
CA ALA A 180 -17.69 8.51 -9.05
C ALA A 180 -17.76 9.96 -8.51
N THR A 181 -17.70 10.15 -7.19
CA THR A 181 -17.66 11.48 -6.56
C THR A 181 -16.26 12.07 -6.48
N PHE A 182 -15.22 11.25 -6.58
CA PHE A 182 -13.84 11.69 -6.41
C PHE A 182 -13.38 12.57 -7.57
N SER A 183 -12.45 13.46 -7.28
CA SER A 183 -11.87 14.36 -8.28
C SER A 183 -10.90 13.63 -9.22
N HIS A 184 -10.27 12.57 -8.72
CA HIS A 184 -9.38 11.69 -9.49
C HIS A 184 -9.35 10.29 -8.90
N VAL A 185 -9.38 9.26 -9.75
CA VAL A 185 -9.26 7.85 -9.35
C VAL A 185 -8.36 7.10 -10.32
N GLU A 186 -7.43 6.33 -9.80
CA GLU A 186 -6.63 5.34 -10.53
C GLU A 186 -6.73 3.96 -9.89
N ALA A 187 -6.83 2.92 -10.72
CA ALA A 187 -6.75 1.52 -10.33
C ALA A 187 -5.50 0.86 -10.93
N ARG A 188 -4.86 -0.05 -10.20
CA ARG A 188 -3.62 -0.70 -10.64
C ARG A 188 -3.81 -2.00 -11.42
N ASP A 189 -5.02 -2.56 -11.40
CA ASP A 189 -5.39 -3.79 -12.10
C ASP A 189 -6.73 -3.61 -12.82
N GLU A 190 -6.97 -4.43 -13.85
CA GLU A 190 -8.15 -4.30 -14.71
C GLU A 190 -9.47 -4.51 -13.95
N PRO A 191 -9.62 -5.55 -13.08
CA PRO A 191 -10.85 -5.72 -12.31
C PRO A 191 -11.19 -4.52 -11.40
N SER A 192 -10.18 -3.87 -10.83
CA SER A 192 -10.36 -2.65 -10.03
C SER A 192 -10.74 -1.44 -10.90
N ALA A 193 -10.18 -1.34 -12.10
CA ALA A 193 -10.51 -0.29 -13.07
C ALA A 193 -11.96 -0.39 -13.57
N GLU A 194 -12.49 -1.61 -13.73
CA GLU A 194 -13.90 -1.84 -14.05
C GLU A 194 -14.83 -1.32 -12.96
N ILE A 195 -14.47 -1.47 -11.68
CA ILE A 195 -15.24 -0.99 -10.54
C ILE A 195 -15.22 0.54 -10.48
N THR A 196 -14.04 1.13 -10.62
CA THR A 196 -13.88 2.58 -10.55
C THR A 196 -14.33 3.32 -11.82
N LYS A 197 -14.64 2.58 -12.90
CA LYS A 197 -14.97 3.12 -14.25
C LYS A 197 -13.84 4.02 -14.80
N THR A 198 -12.61 3.66 -14.51
CA THR A 198 -11.41 4.35 -14.99
C THR A 198 -10.58 3.43 -15.87
N HIS A 199 -9.53 3.97 -16.46
CA HIS A 199 -8.52 3.13 -17.12
C HIS A 199 -7.57 2.56 -16.07
N ARG A 200 -7.08 1.34 -16.34
CA ARG A 200 -6.00 0.76 -15.55
C ARG A 200 -4.74 1.63 -15.67
N GLU A 201 -4.16 1.92 -14.53
CA GLU A 201 -2.91 2.66 -14.39
C GLU A 201 -1.88 1.84 -13.58
N ASN A 202 -1.05 2.48 -12.77
CA ASN A 202 0.06 1.82 -12.10
C ASN A 202 -0.06 1.90 -10.58
N ASP A 203 0.56 0.94 -9.91
CA ASP A 203 0.73 0.95 -8.46
C ASP A 203 1.51 2.18 -7.98
N ASP A 204 1.21 2.67 -6.79
CA ASP A 204 1.85 3.86 -6.22
C ASP A 204 3.33 3.64 -5.84
N ALA A 205 3.78 2.40 -5.70
CA ALA A 205 5.21 2.09 -5.49
C ALA A 205 6.10 2.59 -6.64
N PHE A 206 5.54 2.82 -7.84
CA PHE A 206 6.29 3.45 -8.94
C PHE A 206 6.67 4.90 -8.64
N LEU A 207 5.98 5.60 -7.72
CA LEU A 207 6.40 6.92 -7.27
C LEU A 207 7.74 6.84 -6.52
N ALA A 208 7.90 5.86 -5.63
CA ALA A 208 9.16 5.65 -4.93
C ALA A 208 10.35 5.49 -5.89
N LEU A 209 10.13 4.77 -7.01
CA LEU A 209 11.17 4.56 -8.03
C LEU A 209 11.49 5.81 -8.88
N ALA A 210 10.70 6.87 -8.75
CA ALA A 210 10.92 8.16 -9.44
C ALA A 210 11.57 9.23 -8.56
N LEU A 211 11.66 9.00 -7.25
CA LEU A 211 12.18 9.96 -6.27
C LEU A 211 13.65 9.70 -5.94
N PRO A 212 14.36 10.71 -5.39
CA PRO A 212 15.80 10.61 -5.09
C PRO A 212 16.15 9.59 -4.02
N ARG A 213 15.24 9.30 -3.06
CA ARG A 213 15.52 8.33 -1.98
C ARG A 213 15.69 6.92 -2.56
N PRO A 214 16.83 6.25 -2.28
CA PRO A 214 17.05 4.89 -2.77
C PRO A 214 15.99 3.90 -2.28
N VAL A 215 15.51 3.04 -3.19
CA VAL A 215 14.60 1.93 -2.87
C VAL A 215 15.38 0.64 -2.68
N PHE A 216 16.53 0.50 -3.33
CA PHE A 216 17.35 -0.70 -3.32
C PHE A 216 18.60 -0.50 -2.47
N ALA A 217 18.95 -1.54 -1.71
CA ALA A 217 20.18 -1.55 -0.92
C ALA A 217 21.42 -1.61 -1.81
N GLU A 218 22.48 -0.91 -1.40
CA GLU A 218 23.82 -1.05 -1.97
C GLU A 218 24.58 -2.19 -1.28
N ASP A 219 24.02 -3.40 -1.30
CA ASP A 219 24.52 -4.56 -0.57
C ASP A 219 24.87 -5.70 -1.53
N ASP A 220 25.89 -6.49 -1.17
CA ASP A 220 26.20 -7.76 -1.84
C ASP A 220 25.28 -8.87 -1.30
N ALA A 221 23.99 -8.72 -1.59
CA ALA A 221 22.97 -9.67 -1.18
C ALA A 221 23.13 -11.03 -1.89
N PRO A 222 22.72 -12.13 -1.24
CA PRO A 222 22.78 -13.47 -1.81
C PRO A 222 22.14 -13.57 -3.20
N GLU A 223 22.61 -14.58 -3.98
CA GLU A 223 22.10 -14.81 -5.33
C GLU A 223 20.64 -15.27 -5.33
N ARG A 224 20.20 -15.99 -4.30
CA ARG A 224 18.83 -16.45 -4.11
C ARG A 224 18.18 -15.74 -2.94
N MET A 225 17.02 -15.14 -3.20
CA MET A 225 16.26 -14.42 -2.19
C MET A 225 14.87 -15.02 -2.01
N VAL A 226 14.46 -15.21 -0.76
CA VAL A 226 13.16 -15.75 -0.37
C VAL A 226 12.41 -14.67 0.42
N LEU A 227 11.20 -14.36 -0.01
CA LEU A 227 10.27 -13.51 0.71
C LEU A 227 8.87 -14.13 0.61
N VAL A 228 8.60 -15.10 1.44
CA VAL A 228 7.36 -15.85 1.49
C VAL A 228 6.60 -15.44 2.75
N GLN A 229 5.34 -15.03 2.57
CA GLN A 229 4.49 -14.62 3.69
C GLN A 229 4.21 -15.76 4.66
N GLY A 230 4.10 -15.43 5.94
CA GLY A 230 3.71 -16.35 6.98
C GLY A 230 2.22 -16.30 7.32
N ASP A 231 1.49 -15.33 6.77
CA ASP A 231 0.07 -15.08 6.97
C ASP A 231 -0.76 -15.36 5.71
N LEU A 232 -2.08 -15.51 5.83
CA LEU A 232 -3.02 -15.65 4.72
C LEU A 232 -2.59 -16.67 3.65
N LEU A 233 -2.03 -17.79 4.09
CA LEU A 233 -1.60 -18.86 3.20
C LEU A 233 -2.81 -19.67 2.70
N ALA A 234 -2.79 -20.00 1.41
CA ALA A 234 -3.76 -20.91 0.80
C ALA A 234 -3.25 -22.37 0.77
N TRP A 235 -2.12 -22.63 1.41
CA TRP A 235 -1.42 -23.91 1.45
C TRP A 235 -0.86 -24.21 2.85
N SER A 236 -0.43 -25.45 3.06
CA SER A 236 0.17 -25.87 4.33
C SER A 236 1.62 -25.38 4.49
N ASP A 237 2.12 -25.38 5.73
CA ASP A 237 3.52 -25.09 6.03
C ASP A 237 4.48 -26.09 5.37
N GLU A 238 4.05 -27.34 5.19
CA GLU A 238 4.81 -28.39 4.51
C GLU A 238 5.00 -28.01 3.03
N GLU A 239 3.95 -27.60 2.32
CA GLU A 239 4.02 -27.17 0.92
C GLU A 239 4.91 -25.94 0.74
N ALA A 240 4.80 -24.96 1.64
CA ALA A 240 5.68 -23.79 1.65
C ALA A 240 7.15 -24.20 1.85
N THR A 241 7.40 -25.07 2.85
CA THR A 241 8.73 -25.57 3.18
C THR A 241 9.36 -26.33 2.00
N GLU A 242 8.60 -27.19 1.33
CA GLU A 242 9.07 -27.94 0.17
C GLU A 242 9.42 -27.01 -1.00
N SER A 243 8.56 -26.03 -1.28
CA SER A 243 8.84 -25.02 -2.31
C SER A 243 10.12 -24.23 -2.00
N ILE A 244 10.31 -23.79 -0.75
CA ILE A 244 11.53 -23.06 -0.35
C ILE A 244 12.77 -23.95 -0.47
N ARG A 245 12.71 -25.19 -0.02
CA ARG A 245 13.84 -26.15 -0.11
C ARG A 245 14.21 -26.46 -1.56
N SER A 246 13.22 -26.70 -2.40
CA SER A 246 13.46 -26.97 -3.83
C SER A 246 14.03 -25.75 -4.55
N PHE A 247 13.59 -24.53 -4.19
CA PHE A 247 14.17 -23.29 -4.71
C PHE A 247 15.61 -23.08 -4.25
N ALA A 248 15.92 -23.31 -2.98
CA ALA A 248 17.28 -23.23 -2.45
C ALA A 248 18.19 -24.30 -3.09
N GLY A 249 17.65 -25.49 -3.35
CA GLY A 249 18.37 -26.59 -3.99
C GLY A 249 19.60 -27.00 -3.18
N ALA A 250 20.70 -27.29 -3.89
CA ALA A 250 21.99 -27.64 -3.29
C ALA A 250 22.86 -26.43 -2.91
N SER A 251 22.29 -25.23 -2.90
CA SER A 251 23.01 -24.00 -2.56
C SER A 251 23.44 -23.97 -1.10
N GLY A 252 24.63 -23.46 -0.83
CA GLY A 252 25.07 -23.19 0.53
C GLY A 252 24.24 -22.08 1.19
N ALA A 253 24.19 -22.05 2.50
CA ALA A 253 23.45 -21.01 3.25
C ALA A 253 23.89 -19.59 2.87
N ALA A 254 25.16 -19.37 2.58
CA ALA A 254 25.68 -18.05 2.15
C ALA A 254 25.11 -17.54 0.81
N GLU A 255 24.55 -18.44 -0.01
CA GLU A 255 23.96 -18.12 -1.30
C GLU A 255 22.45 -17.83 -1.25
N VAL A 256 21.84 -17.95 -0.04
CA VAL A 256 20.40 -17.77 0.18
C VAL A 256 20.18 -16.68 1.22
N GLY A 257 19.24 -15.76 0.94
CA GLY A 257 18.79 -14.74 1.86
C GLY A 257 17.29 -14.82 2.07
N PHE A 258 16.85 -14.53 3.29
CA PHE A 258 15.42 -14.40 3.65
C PHE A 258 15.12 -12.94 3.99
N ALA A 259 14.08 -12.38 3.39
CA ALA A 259 13.64 -11.02 3.63
C ALA A 259 12.26 -10.97 4.28
N GLU A 260 12.05 -9.96 5.12
CA GLU A 260 10.85 -9.77 5.92
C GLU A 260 10.13 -8.49 5.51
N ALA A 261 8.97 -8.61 4.87
CA ALA A 261 8.11 -7.47 4.57
C ALA A 261 7.08 -7.21 5.68
N ILE A 262 6.60 -8.25 6.36
CA ILE A 262 5.69 -8.15 7.52
C ILE A 262 6.29 -8.92 8.70
N PRO A 263 6.79 -8.20 9.73
CA PRO A 263 7.34 -8.84 10.91
C PRO A 263 6.25 -9.33 11.88
N PRO A 264 6.44 -10.45 12.59
CA PRO A 264 7.56 -11.38 12.46
C PRO A 264 7.30 -12.50 11.45
N ASP A 265 6.20 -12.43 10.71
CA ASP A 265 5.62 -13.58 9.98
C ASP A 265 6.47 -14.04 8.79
N ASP A 266 7.06 -13.13 8.04
CA ASP A 266 7.77 -13.48 6.81
C ASP A 266 9.14 -14.13 7.07
N LEU A 267 9.74 -13.99 8.26
CA LEU A 267 11.00 -14.67 8.63
C LEU A 267 10.80 -16.05 9.26
N ARG A 268 9.56 -16.52 9.43
CA ARG A 268 9.30 -17.85 10.05
C ARG A 268 10.01 -18.99 9.32
N TYR A 269 10.18 -18.89 8.01
CA TYR A 269 10.84 -19.89 7.18
C TYR A 269 12.38 -19.77 7.17
N ALA A 270 12.96 -18.71 7.70
CA ALA A 270 14.41 -18.57 7.81
C ALA A 270 15.04 -19.67 8.68
N ASN A 271 14.28 -20.26 9.62
CA ASN A 271 14.68 -21.41 10.42
C ASN A 271 15.00 -22.67 9.59
N LEU A 272 14.57 -22.76 8.34
CA LEU A 272 14.92 -23.86 7.44
C LEU A 272 16.40 -23.85 7.05
N MET A 273 17.04 -22.68 7.11
CA MET A 273 18.46 -22.47 6.80
C MET A 273 19.05 -21.47 7.81
N PRO A 274 19.36 -21.91 9.05
CA PRO A 274 19.75 -20.98 10.15
C PRO A 274 20.99 -20.12 9.85
N ASP A 275 21.88 -20.61 8.98
CA ASP A 275 23.10 -19.89 8.58
C ASP A 275 22.89 -18.99 7.35
N ALA A 276 21.70 -18.96 6.78
CA ALA A 276 21.36 -18.04 5.70
C ALA A 276 21.19 -16.60 6.22
N ARG A 277 21.47 -15.62 5.37
CA ARG A 277 21.34 -14.22 5.74
C ARG A 277 19.87 -13.83 5.85
N ALA A 278 19.47 -13.29 7.00
CA ALA A 278 18.14 -12.74 7.22
C ALA A 278 18.17 -11.21 7.13
N TYR A 279 17.19 -10.65 6.44
CA TYR A 279 16.96 -9.22 6.28
C TYR A 279 15.65 -8.84 6.97
N SER A 280 15.74 -8.28 8.15
CA SER A 280 14.55 -7.81 8.89
C SER A 280 13.86 -6.66 8.20
N PHE A 281 12.59 -6.41 8.55
CA PHE A 281 11.85 -5.22 8.12
C PHE A 281 12.65 -3.92 8.35
N GLY A 282 13.30 -3.80 9.52
CA GLY A 282 14.11 -2.62 9.83
C GLY A 282 15.27 -2.42 8.85
N GLN A 283 15.96 -3.49 8.45
CA GLN A 283 17.03 -3.41 7.45
C GLN A 283 16.46 -3.03 6.08
N LEU A 284 15.35 -3.64 5.64
CA LEU A 284 14.69 -3.26 4.40
C LEU A 284 14.26 -1.78 4.40
N TRP A 285 13.79 -1.30 5.55
CA TRP A 285 13.32 0.06 5.72
C TRP A 285 14.45 1.10 5.64
N HIS A 286 15.56 0.85 6.30
CA HIS A 286 16.67 1.80 6.40
C HIS A 286 17.67 1.68 5.24
N ASP A 287 17.96 0.46 4.82
CA ASP A 287 19.01 0.19 3.83
C ASP A 287 18.46 0.00 2.41
N GLY A 288 17.14 -0.27 2.28
CA GLY A 288 16.47 -0.60 1.03
C GLY A 288 16.30 -2.10 0.81
N LEU A 289 15.52 -2.45 -0.22
CA LEU A 289 15.32 -3.85 -0.61
C LEU A 289 16.61 -4.41 -1.22
N PRO A 290 17.12 -5.58 -0.76
CA PRO A 290 18.38 -6.15 -1.23
C PRO A 290 18.18 -6.87 -2.60
N ALA A 291 17.64 -6.13 -3.59
CA ALA A 291 17.33 -6.63 -4.92
C ALA A 291 18.23 -6.03 -5.99
N ARG A 292 18.78 -6.89 -6.85
CA ARG A 292 19.66 -6.50 -7.96
C ARG A 292 19.53 -7.43 -9.16
N ALA A 293 19.98 -6.98 -10.30
CA ALA A 293 20.06 -7.80 -11.51
C ALA A 293 20.93 -9.06 -11.27
N GLY A 294 20.53 -10.17 -11.89
CA GLY A 294 21.21 -11.45 -11.77
C GLY A 294 20.78 -12.32 -10.59
N GLN A 295 20.03 -11.79 -9.65
CA GLN A 295 19.44 -12.56 -8.56
C GLN A 295 18.24 -13.39 -9.03
N ARG A 296 17.89 -14.38 -8.21
CA ARG A 296 16.69 -15.20 -8.30
C ARG A 296 15.85 -15.02 -7.05
N TRP A 297 14.58 -14.75 -7.24
CA TRP A 297 13.63 -14.50 -6.13
C TRP A 297 12.53 -15.55 -6.11
N LEU A 298 12.16 -15.96 -4.90
CA LEU A 298 10.94 -16.70 -4.60
C LEU A 298 10.07 -15.82 -3.70
N THR A 299 8.85 -15.51 -4.12
CA THR A 299 7.99 -14.66 -3.31
C THR A 299 6.50 -14.98 -3.44
N THR A 300 5.74 -14.54 -2.44
CA THR A 300 4.29 -14.47 -2.44
C THR A 300 3.81 -13.03 -2.34
N ARG A 301 4.71 -12.09 -2.01
CA ARG A 301 4.38 -10.67 -1.79
C ARG A 301 4.41 -9.88 -3.09
N PHE A 302 3.33 -9.12 -3.34
CA PHE A 302 3.16 -8.29 -4.53
C PHE A 302 4.28 -7.28 -4.73
N HIS A 303 4.61 -6.50 -3.70
CA HIS A 303 5.63 -5.46 -3.83
C HIS A 303 7.06 -6.03 -3.93
N ALA A 304 7.31 -7.21 -3.36
CA ALA A 304 8.59 -7.90 -3.59
C ALA A 304 8.73 -8.34 -5.06
N HIS A 305 7.65 -8.88 -5.67
CA HIS A 305 7.63 -9.19 -7.11
C HIS A 305 7.90 -7.92 -7.94
N LEU A 306 7.13 -6.84 -7.69
CA LEU A 306 7.28 -5.58 -8.42
C LEU A 306 8.71 -5.03 -8.35
N LEU A 307 9.22 -4.89 -7.13
CA LEU A 307 10.49 -4.19 -6.89
C LEU A 307 11.69 -5.04 -7.33
N ALA A 308 11.69 -6.35 -7.04
CA ALA A 308 12.80 -7.19 -7.47
C ALA A 308 12.84 -7.32 -9.01
N ALA A 309 11.69 -7.42 -9.69
CA ALA A 309 11.63 -7.36 -11.14
C ALA A 309 12.10 -5.99 -11.68
N ALA A 310 11.77 -4.89 -11.01
CA ALA A 310 12.23 -3.54 -11.35
C ALA A 310 13.75 -3.41 -11.25
N ALA A 311 14.38 -4.09 -10.29
CA ALA A 311 15.84 -4.22 -10.16
C ALA A 311 16.48 -5.13 -11.20
N GLY A 312 15.69 -5.87 -12.01
CA GLY A 312 16.18 -6.81 -13.03
C GLY A 312 16.45 -8.21 -12.49
N ALA A 313 15.95 -8.58 -11.33
CA ALA A 313 16.02 -9.92 -10.80
C ALA A 313 15.03 -10.85 -11.51
N ALA A 314 15.42 -12.10 -11.74
CA ALA A 314 14.52 -13.16 -12.15
C ALA A 314 13.71 -13.66 -10.94
N GLY A 315 12.47 -14.11 -11.16
CA GLY A 315 11.69 -14.59 -10.04
C GLY A 315 10.62 -15.62 -10.39
N THR A 316 10.16 -16.27 -9.34
CA THR A 316 9.00 -17.14 -9.33
C THR A 316 8.08 -16.70 -8.18
N VAL A 317 6.81 -16.58 -8.49
CA VAL A 317 5.76 -16.31 -7.50
C VAL A 317 5.04 -17.62 -7.18
N ILE A 318 4.90 -17.93 -5.90
CA ILE A 318 3.96 -18.96 -5.47
C ILE A 318 2.57 -18.33 -5.39
N ALA A 319 1.62 -18.88 -6.15
CA ALA A 319 0.24 -18.43 -6.14
C ALA A 319 -0.36 -18.55 -4.75
N GLY A 320 -0.95 -17.48 -4.26
CA GLY A 320 -1.62 -17.43 -2.97
C GLY A 320 -3.11 -17.71 -3.08
N GLN A 321 -3.89 -17.10 -2.17
CA GLN A 321 -5.34 -17.27 -2.13
C GLN A 321 -5.97 -16.83 -3.46
N PRO A 322 -6.76 -17.71 -4.11
CA PRO A 322 -7.46 -17.40 -5.36
C PRO A 322 -8.36 -16.16 -5.22
N GLY A 323 -8.45 -15.36 -6.29
CA GLY A 323 -9.23 -14.13 -6.32
C GLY A 323 -8.57 -12.92 -5.65
N TYR A 324 -7.50 -13.11 -4.90
CA TYR A 324 -6.74 -12.05 -4.24
C TYR A 324 -5.32 -11.92 -4.80
N TYR A 325 -4.48 -12.93 -4.59
CA TYR A 325 -3.07 -12.87 -5.01
C TYR A 325 -2.88 -13.11 -6.50
N ASP A 326 -3.70 -13.94 -7.13
CA ASP A 326 -3.68 -14.21 -8.57
C ASP A 326 -3.94 -12.93 -9.37
N VAL A 327 -4.97 -12.14 -9.02
CA VAL A 327 -5.26 -10.85 -9.67
C VAL A 327 -4.08 -9.89 -9.53
N LYS A 328 -3.51 -9.78 -8.32
CA LYS A 328 -2.39 -8.88 -8.06
C LYS A 328 -1.16 -9.25 -8.89
N HIS A 329 -0.74 -10.51 -8.86
CA HIS A 329 0.44 -10.94 -9.62
C HIS A 329 0.19 -10.95 -11.13
N ALA A 330 -1.04 -11.31 -11.58
CA ALA A 330 -1.41 -11.20 -12.99
C ALA A 330 -1.21 -9.78 -13.52
N SER A 331 -1.59 -8.75 -12.75
CA SER A 331 -1.38 -7.36 -13.16
C SER A 331 0.08 -7.00 -13.41
N LEU A 332 1.02 -7.58 -12.65
CA LEU A 332 2.46 -7.38 -12.86
C LEU A 332 3.00 -8.18 -14.06
N LEU A 333 2.48 -9.39 -14.30
CA LEU A 333 2.81 -10.15 -15.49
C LEU A 333 2.37 -9.41 -16.75
N GLU A 334 1.18 -8.85 -16.77
CA GLU A 334 0.65 -8.01 -17.85
C GLU A 334 1.46 -6.72 -18.05
N LEU A 335 2.04 -6.18 -16.97
CA LEU A 335 3.03 -5.10 -17.07
C LEU A 335 4.34 -5.57 -17.70
N GLY A 336 4.58 -6.89 -17.80
CA GLY A 336 5.73 -7.46 -18.48
C GLY A 336 6.93 -7.71 -17.58
N THR A 337 6.73 -8.09 -16.30
CA THR A 337 7.85 -8.49 -15.42
C THR A 337 8.58 -9.74 -15.95
N GLY A 338 7.86 -10.59 -16.70
CA GLY A 338 8.38 -11.84 -17.23
C GLY A 338 8.65 -12.90 -16.16
N TRP A 339 8.11 -12.74 -14.95
CA TRP A 339 8.23 -13.73 -13.88
C TRP A 339 7.26 -14.90 -14.09
N ASN A 340 7.57 -16.05 -13.47
CA ASN A 340 6.66 -17.18 -13.43
C ASN A 340 5.72 -17.09 -12.22
N VAL A 341 4.51 -17.63 -12.37
CA VAL A 341 3.59 -17.91 -11.27
C VAL A 341 3.32 -19.40 -11.25
N VAL A 342 3.50 -20.05 -10.12
CA VAL A 342 3.32 -21.49 -9.95
C VAL A 342 2.40 -21.77 -8.74
N PRO A 343 1.66 -22.89 -8.75
CA PRO A 343 0.94 -23.35 -7.56
C PRO A 343 1.89 -23.66 -6.40
N ALA A 344 1.38 -23.60 -5.18
CA ALA A 344 2.09 -24.12 -4.02
C ALA A 344 2.36 -25.61 -4.17
N GLY A 345 3.45 -26.12 -3.54
CA GLY A 345 3.90 -27.50 -3.67
C GLY A 345 4.57 -27.83 -5.00
N THR A 346 4.77 -26.85 -5.90
CA THR A 346 5.50 -27.06 -7.15
C THR A 346 6.98 -27.31 -6.85
N ASP A 347 7.56 -28.32 -7.53
CA ASP A 347 9.01 -28.54 -7.53
C ASP A 347 9.71 -27.44 -8.34
N LEU A 348 10.33 -26.50 -7.64
CA LEU A 348 11.02 -25.36 -8.23
C LEU A 348 12.38 -25.70 -8.85
N SER A 349 12.82 -26.94 -8.76
CA SER A 349 14.00 -27.44 -9.50
C SER A 349 13.67 -27.75 -10.97
N SER A 350 12.39 -27.90 -11.30
CA SER A 350 11.94 -28.22 -12.66
C SER A 350 12.20 -27.05 -13.63
N PRO A 351 12.45 -27.31 -14.93
CA PRO A 351 12.70 -26.27 -15.92
C PRO A 351 11.54 -25.26 -16.05
N GLU A 352 10.29 -25.69 -15.90
CA GLU A 352 9.07 -24.89 -16.05
C GLU A 352 8.89 -23.91 -14.90
N ALA A 353 9.39 -24.25 -13.72
CA ALA A 353 9.29 -23.44 -12.51
C ALA A 353 10.52 -22.54 -12.27
N ARG A 354 11.51 -22.56 -13.15
CA ARG A 354 12.72 -21.74 -12.99
C ARG A 354 12.40 -20.26 -13.00
N PRO A 355 13.03 -19.46 -12.10
CA PRO A 355 12.90 -18.02 -12.12
C PRO A 355 13.21 -17.41 -13.49
N THR A 356 12.31 -16.55 -13.95
CA THR A 356 12.40 -15.85 -15.24
C THR A 356 12.31 -14.35 -15.07
N VAL A 357 12.71 -13.57 -16.07
CA VAL A 357 12.60 -12.10 -16.10
C VAL A 357 12.54 -11.63 -17.55
N ASP A 358 11.77 -10.57 -17.80
CA ASP A 358 11.90 -9.80 -19.04
C ASP A 358 13.04 -8.78 -18.88
N PRO A 359 14.14 -8.89 -19.61
CA PRO A 359 15.27 -7.95 -19.49
C PRO A 359 14.91 -6.52 -19.90
N ALA A 360 13.79 -6.31 -20.58
CA ALA A 360 13.31 -4.97 -20.94
C ALA A 360 12.52 -4.30 -19.80
N PHE A 361 12.07 -5.04 -18.80
CA PHE A 361 11.21 -4.51 -17.73
C PHE A 361 11.85 -3.37 -16.94
N PRO A 362 13.15 -3.39 -16.52
CA PRO A 362 13.77 -2.27 -15.82
C PRO A 362 13.74 -0.95 -16.62
N LYS A 363 13.82 -1.02 -17.96
CA LYS A 363 13.66 0.16 -18.81
C LYS A 363 12.21 0.67 -18.81
N LYS A 364 11.23 -0.24 -18.86
CA LYS A 364 9.81 0.10 -18.77
C LYS A 364 9.47 0.73 -17.42
N VAL A 365 10.05 0.24 -16.32
CA VAL A 365 9.89 0.80 -14.97
C VAL A 365 10.20 2.29 -14.92
N LYS A 366 11.27 2.75 -15.57
CA LYS A 366 11.61 4.17 -15.63
C LYS A 366 10.51 5.02 -16.26
N GLN A 367 9.82 4.49 -17.28
CA GLN A 367 8.70 5.18 -17.92
C GLN A 367 7.46 5.21 -17.02
N LEU A 368 7.17 4.08 -16.35
CA LEU A 368 6.04 3.97 -15.43
C LEU A 368 6.22 4.88 -14.21
N ALA A 369 7.42 4.92 -13.64
CA ALA A 369 7.80 5.81 -12.55
C ALA A 369 7.66 7.29 -12.95
N ALA A 370 8.17 7.67 -14.13
CA ALA A 370 8.01 9.03 -14.65
C ALA A 370 6.53 9.42 -14.86
N ARG A 371 5.69 8.50 -15.33
CA ARG A 371 4.24 8.73 -15.45
C ARG A 371 3.59 8.95 -14.09
N LYS A 372 3.93 8.12 -13.08
CA LYS A 372 3.39 8.27 -11.73
C LYS A 372 3.80 9.60 -11.12
N LYS A 373 5.07 10.03 -11.29
CA LYS A 373 5.52 11.34 -10.84
C LYS A 373 4.79 12.48 -11.54
N ALA A 374 4.61 12.40 -12.86
CA ALA A 374 3.86 13.41 -13.60
C ALA A 374 2.37 13.49 -13.18
N LEU A 375 1.77 12.38 -12.77
CA LEU A 375 0.45 12.40 -12.14
C LEU A 375 0.50 13.12 -10.79
N ALA A 376 1.44 12.74 -9.92
CA ALA A 376 1.61 13.38 -8.61
C ALA A 376 1.78 14.90 -8.75
N ASP A 377 2.60 15.35 -9.70
CA ASP A 377 2.77 16.78 -10.01
C ASP A 377 1.43 17.46 -10.36
N ARG A 378 0.57 16.82 -11.18
CA ARG A 378 -0.75 17.37 -11.56
C ARG A 378 -1.77 17.39 -10.41
N LEU A 379 -1.76 16.40 -9.54
CA LEU A 379 -2.70 16.33 -8.42
C LEU A 379 -2.43 17.41 -7.36
N TYR A 380 -1.19 17.87 -7.29
CA TYR A 380 -0.73 18.84 -6.30
C TYR A 380 -0.25 20.16 -6.92
N GLU A 381 -0.78 20.52 -8.08
CA GLU A 381 -0.66 21.87 -8.66
C GLU A 381 -1.58 22.87 -7.89
#